data_fb9140fd475a5ba22d831452b22f9d38
#
_entry.id   fb9140fd475a5ba22d831452b22f9d38
#
_cell.length_a   1.000
_cell.length_b   1.000
_cell.length_c   1.000
_cell.angle_alpha   90.00
_cell.angle_beta   90.00
_cell.angle_gamma   90.00
#
_symmetry.space_group_name_H-M   'P 1'
#
loop_
_entity.id
_entity.type
_entity.pdbx_description
1 polymer ?
#
loop_
_entity_poly.entity_id
_entity_poly.type
_entity_poly.pdbx_seq_one_letter_code
_entity_poly.pdbx_strand_id
1 'polypeptide(L)'
;MSTDLKTLEEEASNSGFILRIQVRRPLNLWSVRVVVATYLEPEKIQILGEMKAWAYARKKGFQLDTMRVRPGAPASIGHLVWSSTMAWALESTPCEEVRLLAIRDEDNQHVRLVRYFEKRGFRLVREVGSKPNDLALRTVWGGAGTLMMANCQEVFSKSYNLWKISIAK
;
A
#
# COMPACT_ATOMS: atom_id res chain seq x y z
N MET A 1 -17.56 13.03 -5.97
CA MET A 1 -16.75 13.56 -4.86
C MET A 1 -15.46 12.78 -4.76
N SER A 2 -14.36 13.48 -4.79
CA SER A 2 -13.05 12.89 -4.51
C SER A 2 -12.94 12.70 -2.99
N THR A 3 -12.82 11.47 -2.55
CA THR A 3 -12.54 11.17 -1.14
C THR A 3 -11.09 11.54 -0.87
N ASP A 4 -10.86 12.36 0.11
CA ASP A 4 -9.52 12.81 0.51
C ASP A 4 -9.03 12.09 1.77
N LEU A 5 -7.76 12.30 2.09
CA LEU A 5 -7.14 11.72 3.29
C LEU A 5 -7.85 12.15 4.57
N LYS A 6 -8.30 13.37 4.64
CA LYS A 6 -9.01 13.89 5.80
C LYS A 6 -10.29 13.08 6.06
N THR A 7 -11.06 12.80 5.02
CA THR A 7 -12.26 11.95 5.10
C THR A 7 -11.91 10.55 5.61
N LEU A 8 -10.82 9.96 5.08
CA LEU A 8 -10.35 8.64 5.54
C LEU A 8 -9.93 8.65 7.02
N GLU A 9 -9.25 9.70 7.48
CA GLU A 9 -8.89 9.84 8.88
C GLU A 9 -10.12 9.93 9.80
N GLU A 10 -11.13 10.71 9.38
CA GLU A 10 -12.39 10.85 10.11
C GLU A 10 -13.16 9.52 10.15
N GLU A 11 -13.29 8.84 9.02
CA GLU A 11 -13.93 7.53 8.94
C GLU A 11 -13.22 6.47 9.80
N ALA A 12 -11.88 6.47 9.79
CA ALA A 12 -11.07 5.58 10.61
C ALA A 12 -11.32 5.86 12.11
N SER A 13 -11.28 7.12 12.51
CA SER A 13 -11.52 7.54 13.89
C SER A 13 -12.91 7.12 14.36
N ASN A 14 -13.94 7.32 13.54
CA ASN A 14 -15.31 6.92 13.84
C ASN A 14 -15.46 5.40 13.95
N SER A 15 -14.55 4.65 13.35
CA SER A 15 -14.54 3.18 13.41
C SER A 15 -13.61 2.62 14.50
N GLY A 16 -13.03 3.47 15.32
CA GLY A 16 -12.16 3.07 16.42
C GLY A 16 -10.70 2.86 16.04
N PHE A 17 -10.28 3.37 14.87
CA PHE A 17 -8.91 3.26 14.40
C PHE A 17 -8.20 4.60 14.36
N ILE A 18 -6.88 4.54 14.42
CA ILE A 18 -6.00 5.70 14.27
C ILE A 18 -5.27 5.54 12.95
N LEU A 19 -5.44 6.51 12.04
CA LEU A 19 -4.71 6.58 10.78
C LEU A 19 -3.64 7.65 10.91
N ARG A 20 -2.39 7.29 10.61
CA ARG A 20 -1.25 8.23 10.61
C ARG A 20 -0.44 8.05 9.34
N ILE A 21 -0.05 9.17 8.76
CA ILE A 21 0.78 9.22 7.57
C ILE A 21 2.02 10.06 7.87
N GLN A 22 3.18 9.44 7.76
CA GLN A 22 4.47 10.09 7.96
C GLN A 22 5.17 10.24 6.61
N VAL A 23 5.54 11.45 6.26
CA VAL A 23 6.19 11.75 4.98
C VAL A 23 7.54 12.40 5.24
N ARG A 24 8.57 11.91 4.53
CA ARG A 24 9.91 12.50 4.50
C ARG A 24 10.30 12.81 3.06
N ARG A 25 11.21 13.74 2.88
CA ARG A 25 11.68 14.18 1.54
C ARG A 25 13.19 14.04 1.38
N PRO A 26 13.75 12.80 1.48
CA PRO A 26 15.18 12.62 1.23
C PRO A 26 15.48 12.80 -0.27
N LEU A 27 16.49 13.63 -0.61
CA LEU A 27 16.97 13.82 -1.99
C LEU A 27 15.85 14.13 -3.02
N ASN A 28 14.86 14.93 -2.63
CA ASN A 28 13.69 15.29 -3.46
C ASN A 28 12.73 14.13 -3.78
N LEU A 29 12.89 12.99 -3.15
CA LEU A 29 11.93 11.88 -3.18
C LEU A 29 10.94 12.03 -2.03
N TRP A 30 9.77 11.40 -2.14
CA TRP A 30 8.90 11.19 -0.99
C TRP A 30 9.14 9.80 -0.44
N SER A 31 9.36 9.71 0.87
CA SER A 31 9.29 8.47 1.62
C SER A 31 8.03 8.55 2.49
N VAL A 32 7.11 7.64 2.31
CA VAL A 32 5.84 7.66 3.04
C VAL A 32 5.68 6.38 3.85
N ARG A 33 5.17 6.55 5.06
CA ARG A 33 4.77 5.45 5.94
C ARG A 33 3.33 5.68 6.37
N VAL A 34 2.46 4.75 6.03
CA VAL A 34 1.05 4.76 6.42
C VAL A 34 0.85 3.74 7.53
N VAL A 35 0.26 4.15 8.64
CA VAL A 35 0.04 3.28 9.80
C VAL A 35 -1.43 3.34 10.21
N VAL A 36 -2.02 2.17 10.42
CA VAL A 36 -3.33 2.01 11.04
C VAL A 36 -3.13 1.31 12.38
N ALA A 37 -3.66 1.90 13.43
CA ALA A 37 -3.51 1.41 14.80
C ALA A 37 -4.83 1.49 15.56
N THR A 38 -4.87 0.90 16.74
CA THR A 38 -5.98 1.02 17.68
C THR A 38 -5.44 1.18 19.10
N TYR A 39 -6.28 1.70 20.00
CA TYR A 39 -5.95 1.73 21.42
C TYR A 39 -6.27 0.38 22.06
N LEU A 40 -5.30 -0.22 22.74
CA LEU A 40 -5.52 -1.39 23.62
C LEU A 40 -5.97 -0.94 25.01
N GLU A 41 -5.34 0.14 25.49
CA GLU A 41 -5.60 0.80 26.75
C GLU A 41 -5.42 2.30 26.52
N PRO A 42 -5.81 3.19 27.45
CA PRO A 42 -5.75 4.65 27.23
C PRO A 42 -4.39 5.17 26.77
N GLU A 43 -3.29 4.52 27.14
CA GLU A 43 -1.93 4.95 26.80
C GLU A 43 -1.16 3.95 25.89
N LYS A 44 -1.80 2.84 25.49
CA LYS A 44 -1.16 1.82 24.66
C LYS A 44 -1.78 1.73 23.29
N ILE A 45 -0.95 1.84 22.28
CA ILE A 45 -1.34 1.75 20.87
C ILE A 45 -0.85 0.42 20.30
N GLN A 46 -1.72 -0.25 19.56
CA GLN A 46 -1.37 -1.44 18.80
C GLN A 46 -1.42 -1.14 17.32
N ILE A 47 -0.31 -1.36 16.61
CA ILE A 47 -0.26 -1.23 15.15
C ILE A 47 -0.96 -2.44 14.53
N LEU A 48 -1.95 -2.19 13.69
CA LEU A 48 -2.73 -3.21 13.00
C LEU A 48 -2.30 -3.38 11.55
N GLY A 49 -1.84 -2.33 10.91
CA GLY A 49 -1.35 -2.36 9.53
C GLY A 49 -0.38 -1.24 9.23
N GLU A 50 0.51 -1.48 8.28
CA GLU A 50 1.55 -0.55 7.89
C GLU A 50 1.88 -0.73 6.41
N MET A 51 2.11 0.38 5.71
CA MET A 51 2.62 0.42 4.34
C MET A 51 3.78 1.41 4.28
N LYS A 52 4.88 0.98 3.68
CA LYS A 52 6.01 1.87 3.35
C LYS A 52 6.14 1.95 1.84
N ALA A 53 6.38 3.15 1.34
CA ALA A 53 6.47 3.39 -0.08
C ALA A 53 7.38 4.58 -0.38
N TRP A 54 7.79 4.67 -1.65
CA TRP A 54 8.60 5.74 -2.20
C TRP A 54 7.89 6.34 -3.41
N ALA A 55 7.97 7.66 -3.56
CA ALA A 55 7.44 8.33 -4.73
C ALA A 55 8.50 9.24 -5.37
N TYR A 56 8.61 9.13 -6.68
CA TYR A 56 9.38 10.03 -7.52
C TYR A 56 8.42 11.00 -8.21
N ALA A 57 8.89 12.19 -8.57
CA ALA A 57 8.06 13.23 -9.17
C ALA A 57 7.76 12.95 -10.66
N ARG A 58 7.11 11.85 -10.97
CA ARG A 58 6.70 11.44 -12.33
C ARG A 58 5.48 10.50 -12.29
N LYS A 59 4.78 10.39 -13.41
CA LYS A 59 3.54 9.60 -13.51
C LYS A 59 3.67 8.15 -13.03
N LYS A 60 4.75 7.46 -13.37
CA LYS A 60 5.02 6.07 -13.00
C LYS A 60 5.99 5.96 -11.82
N GLY A 61 6.01 6.97 -10.95
CA GLY A 61 7.02 7.12 -9.92
C GLY A 61 6.69 6.53 -8.57
N PHE A 62 5.53 5.93 -8.37
CA PHE A 62 5.15 5.38 -7.06
C PHE A 62 5.57 3.92 -6.94
N GLN A 63 6.32 3.61 -5.85
CA GLN A 63 6.84 2.27 -5.60
C GLN A 63 6.47 1.84 -4.18
N LEU A 64 5.75 0.73 -4.07
CA LEU A 64 5.49 0.12 -2.77
C LEU A 64 6.69 -0.71 -2.35
N ASP A 65 7.10 -0.55 -1.11
CA ASP A 65 8.25 -1.25 -0.53
C ASP A 65 7.79 -2.41 0.34
N THR A 66 7.09 -2.14 1.43
CA THR A 66 6.59 -3.17 2.33
C THR A 66 5.17 -2.89 2.77
N MET A 67 4.41 -3.98 2.95
CA MET A 67 3.10 -3.93 3.57
C MET A 67 3.02 -5.04 4.62
N ARG A 68 2.52 -4.70 5.80
CA ARG A 68 2.28 -5.65 6.88
C ARG A 68 0.91 -5.42 7.48
N VAL A 69 0.18 -6.49 7.69
CA VAL A 69 -1.08 -6.48 8.44
C VAL A 69 -0.94 -7.49 9.58
N ARG A 70 -1.30 -7.07 10.78
CA ARG A 70 -1.20 -7.91 11.98
C ARG A 70 -2.06 -9.17 11.81
N PRO A 71 -1.52 -10.37 12.10
CA PRO A 71 -2.34 -11.60 12.10
C PRO A 71 -3.56 -11.45 13.01
N GLY A 72 -4.73 -11.84 12.51
CA GLY A 72 -5.99 -11.71 13.22
C GLY A 72 -6.65 -10.34 13.14
N ALA A 73 -6.03 -9.34 12.52
CA ALA A 73 -6.67 -8.05 12.28
C ALA A 73 -7.82 -8.19 11.28
N PRO A 74 -8.88 -7.36 11.40
CA PRO A 74 -9.97 -7.37 10.42
C PRO A 74 -9.47 -7.05 9.00
N ALA A 75 -10.13 -7.61 7.99
CA ALA A 75 -9.81 -7.32 6.58
C ALA A 75 -9.92 -5.83 6.23
N SER A 76 -10.75 -5.09 6.95
CA SER A 76 -10.89 -3.64 6.81
C SER A 76 -9.58 -2.88 6.99
N ILE A 77 -8.65 -3.39 7.80
CA ILE A 77 -7.35 -2.74 8.02
C ILE A 77 -6.56 -2.67 6.71
N GLY A 78 -6.49 -3.76 5.96
CA GLY A 78 -5.85 -3.77 4.65
C GLY A 78 -6.52 -2.78 3.68
N HIS A 79 -7.85 -2.74 3.66
CA HIS A 79 -8.59 -1.81 2.81
C HIS A 79 -8.29 -0.35 3.15
N LEU A 80 -8.20 -0.03 4.43
CA LEU A 80 -7.87 1.32 4.90
C LEU A 80 -6.42 1.70 4.56
N VAL A 81 -5.47 0.80 4.77
CA VAL A 81 -4.05 1.00 4.43
C VAL A 81 -3.90 1.31 2.94
N TRP A 82 -4.51 0.49 2.07
CA TRP A 82 -4.45 0.69 0.62
C TRP A 82 -5.10 2.00 0.19
N SER A 83 -6.30 2.27 0.67
CA SER A 83 -7.03 3.51 0.34
C SER A 83 -6.23 4.74 0.73
N SER A 84 -5.68 4.76 1.93
CA SER A 84 -4.91 5.90 2.46
C SER A 84 -3.59 6.10 1.72
N THR A 85 -2.91 5.02 1.37
CA THR A 85 -1.67 5.08 0.60
C THR A 85 -1.90 5.66 -0.78
N MET A 86 -2.94 5.19 -1.48
CA MET A 86 -3.27 5.70 -2.82
C MET A 86 -3.82 7.12 -2.78
N ALA A 87 -4.65 7.46 -1.79
CA ALA A 87 -5.15 8.83 -1.61
C ALA A 87 -3.99 9.81 -1.42
N TRP A 88 -3.03 9.45 -0.57
CA TRP A 88 -1.84 10.27 -0.38
C TRP A 88 -1.07 10.49 -1.68
N ALA A 89 -0.82 9.43 -2.45
CA ALA A 89 -0.09 9.54 -3.71
C ALA A 89 -0.81 10.45 -4.70
N LEU A 90 -2.13 10.30 -4.83
CA LEU A 90 -2.95 11.10 -5.74
C LEU A 90 -3.04 12.57 -5.35
N GLU A 91 -3.09 12.86 -4.04
CA GLU A 91 -3.19 14.24 -3.54
C GLU A 91 -1.84 14.98 -3.50
N SER A 92 -0.78 14.27 -3.15
CA SER A 92 0.49 14.89 -2.76
C SER A 92 1.60 14.74 -3.79
N THR A 93 1.41 13.93 -4.82
CA THR A 93 2.44 13.63 -5.84
C THR A 93 1.83 13.65 -7.24
N PRO A 94 2.68 13.78 -8.29
CA PRO A 94 2.21 13.64 -9.68
C PRO A 94 2.05 12.17 -10.11
N CYS A 95 2.20 11.21 -9.22
CA CYS A 95 2.15 9.79 -9.55
C CYS A 95 0.73 9.35 -9.92
N GLU A 96 0.60 8.65 -11.03
CA GLU A 96 -0.65 8.07 -11.52
C GLU A 96 -0.61 6.55 -11.51
N GLU A 97 0.59 5.97 -11.60
CA GLU A 97 0.79 4.53 -11.58
C GLU A 97 1.71 4.11 -10.44
N VAL A 98 1.38 2.97 -9.85
CA VAL A 98 2.10 2.37 -8.73
C VAL A 98 2.63 1.01 -9.14
N ARG A 99 3.83 0.68 -8.67
CA ARG A 99 4.47 -0.61 -8.92
C ARG A 99 4.93 -1.26 -7.62
N LEU A 100 4.99 -2.58 -7.64
CA LEU A 100 5.52 -3.39 -6.57
C LEU A 100 6.18 -4.64 -7.12
N LEU A 101 6.98 -5.30 -6.27
CA LEU A 101 7.52 -6.60 -6.55
C LEU A 101 6.86 -7.62 -5.61
N ALA A 102 6.11 -8.57 -6.17
CA ALA A 102 5.59 -9.70 -5.42
C ALA A 102 6.73 -10.72 -5.24
N ILE A 103 7.35 -10.71 -4.06
CA ILE A 103 8.54 -11.50 -3.76
C ILE A 103 8.23 -13.00 -3.84
N ARG A 104 9.16 -13.75 -4.41
CA ARG A 104 9.08 -15.22 -4.52
C ARG A 104 9.89 -15.88 -3.40
N ASP A 105 9.26 -16.09 -2.27
CA ASP A 105 9.87 -16.82 -1.14
C ASP A 105 9.54 -18.31 -1.22
N GLU A 106 8.25 -18.61 -1.28
CA GLU A 106 7.73 -19.98 -1.36
C GLU A 106 6.64 -20.03 -2.43
N ASP A 107 6.60 -21.08 -3.26
CA ASP A 107 5.75 -21.15 -4.44
C ASP A 107 4.26 -20.89 -4.15
N ASN A 108 3.71 -21.50 -3.10
CA ASN A 108 2.30 -21.36 -2.76
C ASN A 108 1.97 -19.96 -2.25
N GLN A 109 2.84 -19.35 -1.46
CA GLN A 109 2.67 -17.99 -0.95
C GLN A 109 2.79 -16.97 -2.08
N HIS A 110 3.71 -17.18 -3.01
CA HIS A 110 3.88 -16.31 -4.17
C HIS A 110 2.61 -16.24 -5.02
N VAL A 111 1.99 -17.37 -5.33
CA VAL A 111 0.75 -17.42 -6.11
C VAL A 111 -0.39 -16.69 -5.39
N ARG A 112 -0.52 -16.87 -4.08
CA ARG A 112 -1.51 -16.16 -3.27
C ARG A 112 -1.28 -14.67 -3.26
N LEU A 113 -0.02 -14.26 -3.15
CA LEU A 113 0.38 -12.85 -3.13
C LEU A 113 0.06 -12.17 -4.46
N VAL A 114 0.41 -12.80 -5.59
CA VAL A 114 0.08 -12.29 -6.93
C VAL A 114 -1.43 -12.14 -7.09
N ARG A 115 -2.23 -13.14 -6.71
CA ARG A 115 -3.70 -13.07 -6.77
C ARG A 115 -4.26 -11.96 -5.88
N TYR A 116 -3.68 -11.77 -4.71
CA TYR A 116 -4.08 -10.69 -3.82
C TYR A 116 -3.91 -9.33 -4.50
N PHE A 117 -2.77 -9.09 -5.14
CA PHE A 117 -2.51 -7.85 -5.84
C PHE A 117 -3.36 -7.69 -7.11
N GLU A 118 -3.61 -8.76 -7.85
CA GLU A 118 -4.51 -8.73 -9.02
C GLU A 118 -5.92 -8.27 -8.62
N LYS A 119 -6.43 -8.75 -7.50
CA LYS A 119 -7.74 -8.32 -6.97
C LYS A 119 -7.76 -6.84 -6.59
N ARG A 120 -6.61 -6.26 -6.26
CA ARG A 120 -6.47 -4.83 -5.97
C ARG A 120 -6.39 -3.96 -7.24
N GLY A 121 -6.24 -4.56 -8.40
CA GLY A 121 -6.13 -3.86 -9.68
C GLY A 121 -4.74 -3.92 -10.31
N PHE A 122 -3.81 -4.65 -9.72
CA PHE A 122 -2.46 -4.83 -10.27
C PHE A 122 -2.46 -5.82 -11.42
N ARG A 123 -1.62 -5.56 -12.41
CA ARG A 123 -1.35 -6.45 -13.54
C ARG A 123 0.11 -6.89 -13.53
N LEU A 124 0.36 -8.07 -14.06
CA LEU A 124 1.69 -8.61 -14.23
C LEU A 124 2.44 -7.81 -15.31
N VAL A 125 3.67 -7.42 -15.02
CA VAL A 125 4.55 -6.74 -15.98
C VAL A 125 5.62 -7.71 -16.46
N ARG A 126 6.42 -8.25 -15.55
CA ARG A 126 7.44 -9.24 -15.85
C ARG A 126 7.97 -9.93 -14.60
N GLU A 127 8.66 -11.05 -14.80
CA GLU A 127 9.42 -11.70 -13.74
C GLU A 127 10.78 -11.01 -13.57
N VAL A 128 11.17 -10.78 -12.31
CA VAL A 128 12.48 -10.26 -11.93
C VAL A 128 13.28 -11.42 -11.34
N GLY A 129 14.36 -11.78 -12.00
CA GLY A 129 15.15 -12.97 -11.65
C GLY A 129 16.65 -12.67 -11.56
N SER A 130 17.45 -13.63 -12.03
CA SER A 130 18.91 -13.59 -11.98
C SER A 130 19.58 -12.89 -13.16
N LYS A 131 18.83 -12.30 -14.10
CA LYS A 131 19.39 -11.58 -15.24
C LYS A 131 20.13 -10.33 -14.78
N PRO A 132 21.24 -9.92 -15.44
CA PRO A 132 22.01 -8.75 -15.03
C PRO A 132 21.21 -7.44 -14.94
N ASN A 133 20.26 -7.23 -15.87
CA ASN A 133 19.38 -6.06 -15.85
C ASN A 133 18.34 -6.06 -14.71
N ASP A 134 18.19 -7.18 -14.00
CA ASP A 134 17.27 -7.29 -12.86
C ASP A 134 17.96 -6.97 -11.53
N LEU A 135 19.29 -6.85 -11.48
CA LEU A 135 20.04 -6.62 -10.25
C LEU A 135 19.61 -5.36 -9.50
N ALA A 136 19.40 -4.26 -10.23
CA ALA A 136 18.94 -3.01 -9.62
C ALA A 136 17.58 -3.17 -8.94
N LEU A 137 16.63 -3.83 -9.61
CA LEU A 137 15.29 -4.08 -9.05
C LEU A 137 15.35 -5.02 -7.85
N ARG A 138 16.17 -6.07 -7.91
CA ARG A 138 16.37 -6.98 -6.79
C ARG A 138 16.98 -6.28 -5.57
N THR A 139 17.89 -5.35 -5.80
CA THR A 139 18.49 -4.55 -4.73
C THR A 139 17.46 -3.65 -4.06
N VAL A 140 16.59 -3.01 -4.84
CA VAL A 140 15.54 -2.13 -4.32
C VAL A 140 14.51 -2.90 -3.50
N TRP A 141 14.05 -4.06 -3.97
CA TRP A 141 13.00 -4.83 -3.29
C TRP A 141 13.48 -6.04 -2.50
N GLY A 142 14.79 -6.29 -2.47
CA GLY A 142 15.36 -7.32 -1.62
C GLY A 142 15.25 -8.76 -2.13
N GLY A 143 14.93 -8.97 -3.41
CA GLY A 143 14.86 -10.32 -3.96
C GLY A 143 14.24 -10.43 -5.34
N ALA A 144 14.13 -11.65 -5.84
CA ALA A 144 13.45 -11.98 -7.08
C ALA A 144 11.93 -12.04 -6.85
N GLY A 145 11.15 -11.81 -7.89
CA GLY A 145 9.70 -11.86 -7.82
C GLY A 145 9.03 -11.41 -9.11
N THR A 146 7.74 -11.18 -9.02
CA THR A 146 6.93 -10.69 -10.13
C THR A 146 6.72 -9.18 -10.00
N LEU A 147 7.17 -8.42 -10.98
CA LEU A 147 6.92 -6.98 -11.06
C LEU A 147 5.47 -6.75 -11.48
N MET A 148 4.74 -6.00 -10.69
CA MET A 148 3.33 -5.69 -10.92
C MET A 148 3.10 -4.19 -10.92
N MET A 149 2.14 -3.73 -11.71
CA MET A 149 1.77 -2.33 -11.82
C MET A 149 0.26 -2.15 -11.77
N ALA A 150 -0.18 -0.99 -11.30
CA ALA A 150 -1.57 -0.61 -11.29
C ALA A 150 -1.72 0.91 -11.45
N ASN A 151 -2.93 1.33 -11.81
CA ASN A 151 -3.34 2.72 -11.76
C ASN A 151 -3.72 3.07 -10.32
N CYS A 152 -3.16 4.15 -9.77
CA CYS A 152 -3.41 4.57 -8.39
C CYS A 152 -4.89 4.83 -8.11
N GLN A 153 -5.60 5.46 -9.06
CA GLN A 153 -7.03 5.75 -8.91
C GLN A 153 -7.86 4.46 -8.87
N GLU A 154 -7.52 3.48 -9.68
CA GLU A 154 -8.21 2.19 -9.69
C GLU A 154 -8.02 1.44 -8.37
N VAL A 155 -6.78 1.37 -7.89
CA VAL A 155 -6.47 0.73 -6.60
C VAL A 155 -7.20 1.45 -5.47
N PHE A 156 -7.19 2.79 -5.49
CA PHE A 156 -7.94 3.59 -4.54
C PHE A 156 -9.43 3.24 -4.55
N SER A 157 -10.06 3.28 -5.73
CA SER A 157 -11.51 3.06 -5.86
C SER A 157 -11.93 1.67 -5.36
N LYS A 158 -11.18 0.64 -5.74
CA LYS A 158 -11.45 -0.74 -5.30
C LYS A 158 -11.29 -0.89 -3.79
N SER A 159 -10.20 -0.36 -3.24
CA SER A 159 -9.90 -0.47 -1.82
C SER A 159 -10.87 0.35 -0.98
N TYR A 160 -11.20 1.55 -1.41
CA TYR A 160 -12.13 2.42 -0.71
C TYR A 160 -13.56 1.83 -0.68
N ASN A 161 -14.02 1.24 -1.77
CA ASN A 161 -15.32 0.57 -1.80
C ASN A 161 -15.37 -0.57 -0.77
N LEU A 162 -14.31 -1.37 -0.68
CA LEU A 162 -14.21 -2.45 0.31
C LEU A 162 -14.15 -1.91 1.74
N TRP A 163 -13.43 -0.81 1.95
CA TRP A 163 -13.41 -0.13 3.23
C TRP A 163 -14.80 0.35 3.65
N LYS A 164 -15.54 1.02 2.76
CA LYS A 164 -16.89 1.52 3.03
C LYS A 164 -17.86 0.38 3.37
N ILE A 165 -17.79 -0.73 2.67
CA ILE A 165 -18.60 -1.92 2.96
C ILE A 165 -18.26 -2.45 4.36
N SER A 166 -16.98 -2.46 4.73
CA SER A 166 -16.52 -2.96 6.02
C SER A 166 -17.04 -2.15 7.20
N ILE A 167 -17.10 -0.81 7.07
CA ILE A 167 -17.53 0.06 8.15
C ILE A 167 -19.05 0.26 8.21
N ALA A 168 -19.77 -0.18 7.19
CA ALA A 168 -21.24 -0.12 7.15
C ALA A 168 -21.91 -1.28 7.92
N LYS A 169 -21.14 -2.28 8.35
CA LYS A 169 -21.65 -3.44 9.09
C LYS A 169 -21.73 -3.18 10.62
#